data_a4fdeb2d5fa54e16dd8fd82a9c68b9fc
#
_entry.id   a4fdeb2d5fa54e16dd8fd82a9c68b9fc
#
_cell.length_a   1.000
_cell.length_b   1.000
_cell.length_c   1.000
_cell.angle_alpha   90.00
_cell.angle_beta   90.00
_cell.angle_gamma   90.00
#
_symmetry.space_group_name_H-M   'P 1'
#
loop_
_entity.id
_entity.type
_entity.pdbx_description
1 polymer ?
#
loop_
_entity_poly.entity_id
_entity_poly.type
_entity_poly.pdbx_seq_one_letter_code
_entity_poly.pdbx_strand_id
1 'polypeptide(L)'
;MEEERPITLNYRQESGEFSASFQAMAGPCEVLIQCDRKEEASRVAKTVAHEAWRLEIKYSRYRDDNLIYQIHQNRPVSVDEETARLLNFAAAAYDLSAGDFDITSGILRKLWNFSGNGEAPSRAAIKELLPFIDWKKVSWDGKTIQVPVGMQVDFGGFGKEYAVDQALALCHEMSDAPILVNFGGDLAANRKPRSRPQWQIGIQGAPANFALEEGAIATSGDANRFIMHRGKKLSHILNPRTGWPVSQAPCSVSVGMPKCLQAGLIATLAILQGKKAEGFLETQEVTHWVER
;
A
#
# COMPACT_ATOMS: atom_id res chain seq x y z
N MET A 1 -21.49 18.26 3.72
CA MET A 1 -21.69 17.10 4.60
C MET A 1 -21.10 15.92 3.83
N GLU A 2 -20.00 15.35 4.30
CA GLU A 2 -19.53 14.08 3.75
C GLU A 2 -20.58 13.03 4.09
N GLU A 3 -21.08 12.28 3.09
CA GLU A 3 -21.94 11.13 3.33
C GLU A 3 -21.22 10.18 4.29
N GLU A 4 -21.90 9.80 5.37
CA GLU A 4 -21.36 8.88 6.37
C GLU A 4 -21.14 7.52 5.70
N ARG A 5 -19.88 7.17 5.42
CA ARG A 5 -19.53 5.91 4.77
C ARG A 5 -19.87 4.75 5.72
N PRO A 6 -20.54 3.68 5.26
CA PRO A 6 -21.01 2.62 6.13
C PRO A 6 -19.87 1.79 6.72
N ILE A 7 -19.97 1.48 8.01
CA ILE A 7 -19.16 0.48 8.71
C ILE A 7 -20.10 -0.62 9.16
N THR A 8 -19.85 -1.85 8.72
CA THR A 8 -20.61 -3.02 9.14
C THR A 8 -19.86 -3.74 10.27
N LEU A 9 -20.46 -3.87 11.44
CA LEU A 9 -19.88 -4.56 12.59
C LEU A 9 -20.66 -5.83 12.90
N ASN A 10 -19.99 -6.98 12.86
CA ASN A 10 -20.56 -8.29 13.16
C ASN A 10 -19.79 -8.97 14.30
N TYR A 11 -20.46 -9.80 15.08
CA TYR A 11 -19.83 -10.68 16.06
C TYR A 11 -19.71 -12.09 15.50
N ARG A 12 -18.50 -12.63 15.49
CA ARG A 12 -18.19 -14.01 15.08
C ARG A 12 -18.16 -14.91 16.31
N GLN A 13 -19.24 -15.63 16.56
CA GLN A 13 -19.42 -16.44 17.77
C GLN A 13 -18.36 -17.56 17.88
N GLU A 14 -17.97 -18.19 16.78
CA GLU A 14 -17.00 -19.28 16.74
C GLU A 14 -15.59 -18.87 17.20
N SER A 15 -15.16 -17.66 16.84
CA SER A 15 -13.83 -17.13 17.17
C SER A 15 -13.84 -16.17 18.37
N GLY A 16 -15.02 -15.80 18.87
CA GLY A 16 -15.16 -14.83 19.98
C GLY A 16 -14.61 -13.45 19.63
N GLU A 17 -14.82 -13.00 18.39
CA GLU A 17 -14.26 -11.74 17.90
C GLU A 17 -15.31 -10.90 17.15
N PHE A 18 -15.16 -9.59 17.18
CA PHE A 18 -15.88 -8.69 16.29
C PHE A 18 -15.12 -8.54 14.97
N SER A 19 -15.87 -8.50 13.87
CA SER A 19 -15.36 -8.18 12.54
C SER A 19 -16.04 -6.92 12.05
N ALA A 20 -15.28 -5.88 11.78
CA ALA A 20 -15.77 -4.66 11.14
C ALA A 20 -15.30 -4.61 9.68
N SER A 21 -16.20 -4.25 8.77
CA SER A 21 -15.89 -4.09 7.35
C SER A 21 -16.37 -2.75 6.82
N PHE A 22 -15.56 -2.15 5.94
CA PHE A 22 -15.83 -0.87 5.27
C PHE A 22 -15.04 -0.77 3.96
N GLN A 23 -15.26 0.31 3.21
CA GLN A 23 -14.53 0.59 1.96
C GLN A 23 -13.63 1.81 2.13
N ALA A 24 -12.36 1.68 1.78
CA ALA A 24 -11.39 2.78 1.70
C ALA A 24 -10.26 2.45 0.71
N MET A 25 -9.59 3.47 0.19
CA MET A 25 -8.40 3.33 -0.67
C MET A 25 -8.61 2.41 -1.88
N ALA A 26 -9.81 2.48 -2.46
CA ALA A 26 -10.26 1.69 -3.60
C ALA A 26 -10.27 0.17 -3.35
N GLY A 27 -10.50 -0.27 -2.11
CA GLY A 27 -10.58 -1.70 -1.77
C GLY A 27 -11.37 -1.97 -0.49
N PRO A 28 -11.69 -3.26 -0.23
CA PRO A 28 -12.30 -3.69 1.00
C PRO A 28 -11.30 -3.59 2.16
N CYS A 29 -11.80 -3.14 3.31
CA CYS A 29 -11.06 -3.07 4.56
C CYS A 29 -11.78 -3.89 5.63
N GLU A 30 -11.01 -4.58 6.45
CA GLU A 30 -11.52 -5.39 7.57
C GLU A 30 -10.70 -5.13 8.83
N VAL A 31 -11.37 -5.17 9.97
CA VAL A 31 -10.74 -5.13 11.29
C VAL A 31 -11.29 -6.27 12.12
N LEU A 32 -10.43 -7.12 12.66
CA LEU A 32 -10.78 -8.15 13.63
C LEU A 32 -10.40 -7.66 15.03
N ILE A 33 -11.33 -7.77 15.98
CA ILE A 33 -11.18 -7.20 17.32
C ILE A 33 -11.66 -8.23 18.36
N GLN A 34 -10.74 -8.71 19.21
CA GLN A 34 -11.10 -9.63 20.29
C GLN A 34 -11.30 -8.91 21.60
N CYS A 35 -12.51 -8.42 21.80
CA CYS A 35 -12.95 -7.80 23.05
C CYS A 35 -14.36 -8.29 23.43
N ASP A 36 -14.73 -8.10 24.71
CA ASP A 36 -16.01 -8.58 25.25
C ASP A 36 -17.15 -7.57 25.05
N ARG A 37 -16.83 -6.32 24.72
CA ARG A 37 -17.80 -5.22 24.65
C ARG A 37 -17.96 -4.69 23.24
N LYS A 38 -19.20 -4.69 22.76
CA LYS A 38 -19.57 -4.17 21.45
C LYS A 38 -19.22 -2.69 21.28
N GLU A 39 -19.35 -1.90 22.36
CA GLU A 39 -19.03 -0.46 22.35
C GLU A 39 -17.54 -0.21 22.12
N GLU A 40 -16.68 -1.06 22.70
CA GLU A 40 -15.23 -1.02 22.47
C GLU A 40 -14.90 -1.40 21.03
N ALA A 41 -15.45 -2.50 20.54
CA ALA A 41 -15.28 -2.92 19.13
C ALA A 41 -15.75 -1.84 18.15
N SER A 42 -16.89 -1.18 18.44
CA SER A 42 -17.41 -0.09 17.61
C SER A 42 -16.49 1.13 17.60
N ARG A 43 -15.89 1.51 18.74
CA ARG A 43 -14.91 2.61 18.79
C ARG A 43 -13.69 2.28 17.96
N VAL A 44 -13.09 1.10 18.16
CA VAL A 44 -11.93 0.65 17.40
C VAL A 44 -12.23 0.66 15.89
N ALA A 45 -13.35 0.06 15.48
CA ALA A 45 -13.76 0.01 14.07
C ALA A 45 -13.90 1.41 13.45
N LYS A 46 -14.55 2.35 14.18
CA LYS A 46 -14.69 3.74 13.74
C LYS A 46 -13.34 4.45 13.63
N THR A 47 -12.46 4.29 14.60
CA THR A 47 -11.11 4.90 14.57
C THR A 47 -10.31 4.42 13.36
N VAL A 48 -10.30 3.11 13.09
CA VAL A 48 -9.61 2.53 11.93
C VAL A 48 -10.20 3.04 10.61
N ALA A 49 -11.53 3.06 10.50
CA ALA A 49 -12.19 3.52 9.27
C ALA A 49 -11.95 5.02 9.02
N HIS A 50 -12.09 5.86 10.05
CA HIS A 50 -11.84 7.30 9.94
C HIS A 50 -10.40 7.60 9.57
N GLU A 51 -9.43 6.88 10.11
CA GLU A 51 -8.01 7.06 9.75
C GLU A 51 -7.76 6.67 8.29
N ALA A 52 -8.30 5.55 7.82
CA ALA A 52 -8.19 5.15 6.43
C ALA A 52 -8.81 6.21 5.48
N TRP A 53 -9.99 6.74 5.81
CA TRP A 53 -10.64 7.79 5.01
C TRP A 53 -9.89 9.12 5.07
N ARG A 54 -9.36 9.52 6.24
CA ARG A 54 -8.54 10.71 6.40
C ARG A 54 -7.33 10.68 5.48
N LEU A 55 -6.60 9.56 5.47
CA LEU A 55 -5.43 9.38 4.62
C LEU A 55 -5.80 9.29 3.14
N GLU A 56 -6.91 8.62 2.80
CA GLU A 56 -7.43 8.59 1.44
C GLU A 56 -7.75 10.01 0.95
N ILE A 57 -8.45 10.81 1.73
CA ILE A 57 -8.78 12.21 1.38
C ILE A 57 -7.50 13.02 1.21
N LYS A 58 -6.56 12.92 2.14
CA LYS A 58 -5.34 13.74 2.16
C LYS A 58 -4.40 13.41 0.99
N TYR A 59 -4.29 12.14 0.60
CA TYR A 59 -3.26 11.66 -0.33
C TYR A 59 -3.78 11.08 -1.64
N SER A 60 -5.09 11.05 -1.86
CA SER A 60 -5.64 10.55 -3.12
C SER A 60 -5.22 11.43 -4.29
N ARG A 61 -4.59 10.83 -5.29
CA ARG A 61 -4.25 11.47 -6.57
C ARG A 61 -5.47 11.80 -7.45
N TYR A 62 -6.64 11.26 -7.09
CA TYR A 62 -7.88 11.43 -7.86
C TYR A 62 -8.72 12.60 -7.38
N ARG A 63 -8.29 13.29 -6.34
CA ARG A 63 -8.94 14.48 -5.79
C ARG A 63 -8.24 15.75 -6.29
N ASP A 64 -9.00 16.83 -6.41
CA ASP A 64 -8.55 18.17 -6.83
C ASP A 64 -8.59 19.21 -5.70
N ASP A 65 -8.86 18.76 -4.47
CA ASP A 65 -9.05 19.60 -3.29
C ASP A 65 -8.11 19.23 -2.12
N ASN A 66 -7.08 18.40 -2.35
CA ASN A 66 -6.21 17.88 -1.32
C ASN A 66 -4.72 18.33 -1.47
N LEU A 67 -3.88 17.82 -0.57
CA LEU A 67 -2.46 18.15 -0.55
C LEU A 67 -1.72 17.69 -1.82
N ILE A 68 -2.02 16.51 -2.34
CA ILE A 68 -1.40 15.99 -3.58
C ILE A 68 -1.72 16.89 -4.77
N TYR A 69 -2.96 17.35 -4.88
CA TYR A 69 -3.34 18.31 -5.89
C TYR A 69 -2.55 19.62 -5.77
N GLN A 70 -2.38 20.15 -4.55
CA GLN A 70 -1.58 21.36 -4.31
C GLN A 70 -0.11 21.17 -4.71
N ILE A 71 0.49 20.03 -4.40
CA ILE A 71 1.87 19.69 -4.77
C ILE A 71 2.04 19.66 -6.30
N HIS A 72 1.02 19.22 -7.03
CA HIS A 72 1.06 19.17 -8.50
C HIS A 72 0.89 20.55 -9.19
N GLN A 73 0.70 21.65 -8.44
CA GLN A 73 0.55 22.99 -9.02
C GLN A 73 1.89 23.69 -9.34
N ASN A 74 3.01 22.97 -9.32
CA ASN A 74 4.36 23.44 -9.67
C ASN A 74 4.89 24.62 -8.84
N ARG A 75 4.37 24.80 -7.64
CA ARG A 75 4.80 25.83 -6.68
C ARG A 75 5.30 25.19 -5.41
N PRO A 76 6.16 25.86 -4.62
CA PRO A 76 6.54 25.37 -3.30
C PRO A 76 5.30 25.17 -2.41
N VAL A 77 5.23 24.02 -1.74
CA VAL A 77 4.17 23.66 -0.80
C VAL A 77 4.82 23.21 0.50
N SER A 78 4.53 23.93 1.59
CA SER A 78 4.91 23.49 2.93
C SER A 78 3.99 22.34 3.35
N VAL A 79 4.57 21.28 3.87
CA VAL A 79 3.83 20.08 4.30
C VAL A 79 3.90 19.91 5.81
N ASP A 80 2.95 19.17 6.37
CA ASP A 80 2.97 18.80 7.78
C ASP A 80 3.98 17.66 8.05
N GLU A 81 4.23 17.39 9.32
CA GLU A 81 5.20 16.38 9.76
C GLU A 81 4.87 14.96 9.26
N GLU A 82 3.58 14.59 9.16
CA GLU A 82 3.15 13.30 8.64
C GLU A 82 3.58 13.16 7.18
N THR A 83 3.28 14.15 6.36
CA THR A 83 3.66 14.18 4.94
C THR A 83 5.18 14.25 4.78
N ALA A 84 5.88 15.00 5.63
CA ALA A 84 7.34 15.07 5.62
C ALA A 84 7.97 13.69 5.88
N ARG A 85 7.43 12.92 6.85
CA ARG A 85 7.88 11.53 7.10
C ARG A 85 7.68 10.64 5.88
N LEU A 86 6.54 10.73 5.19
CA LEU A 86 6.26 9.95 3.98
C LEU A 86 7.17 10.32 2.81
N LEU A 87 7.46 11.61 2.61
CA LEU A 87 8.39 12.08 1.58
C LEU A 87 9.83 11.66 1.88
N ASN A 88 10.26 11.71 3.15
CA ASN A 88 11.57 11.21 3.57
C ASN A 88 11.69 9.69 3.39
N PHE A 89 10.63 8.94 3.71
CA PHE A 89 10.57 7.50 3.44
C PHE A 89 10.69 7.22 1.94
N ALA A 90 9.96 7.94 1.10
CA ALA A 90 10.02 7.79 -0.36
C ALA A 90 11.41 8.14 -0.92
N ALA A 91 12.06 9.20 -0.41
CA ALA A 91 13.42 9.57 -0.76
C ALA A 91 14.42 8.47 -0.40
N ALA A 92 14.34 7.93 0.83
CA ALA A 92 15.19 6.82 1.27
C ALA A 92 14.96 5.55 0.43
N ALA A 93 13.70 5.22 0.12
CA ALA A 93 13.36 4.08 -0.74
C ALA A 93 13.90 4.25 -2.17
N TYR A 94 13.85 5.47 -2.72
CA TYR A 94 14.47 5.79 -4.01
C TYR A 94 15.97 5.56 -3.98
N ASP A 95 16.68 6.07 -2.97
CA ASP A 95 18.13 5.93 -2.86
C ASP A 95 18.55 4.47 -2.64
N LEU A 96 17.90 3.75 -1.71
CA LEU A 96 18.17 2.33 -1.40
C LEU A 96 17.92 1.41 -2.61
N SER A 97 16.94 1.73 -3.44
CA SER A 97 16.61 0.97 -4.64
C SER A 97 17.36 1.45 -5.89
N ALA A 98 18.26 2.43 -5.75
CA ALA A 98 18.91 3.09 -6.88
C ALA A 98 17.91 3.62 -7.92
N GLY A 99 16.69 4.05 -7.48
CA GLY A 99 15.64 4.60 -8.32
C GLY A 99 14.68 3.56 -8.93
N ASP A 100 14.74 2.31 -8.53
CA ASP A 100 13.75 1.30 -8.93
C ASP A 100 12.41 1.53 -8.22
N PHE A 101 12.40 2.13 -7.02
CA PHE A 101 11.21 2.66 -6.38
C PHE A 101 11.22 4.19 -6.52
N ASP A 102 10.23 4.73 -7.24
CA ASP A 102 10.14 6.17 -7.51
C ASP A 102 8.69 6.63 -7.49
N ILE A 103 8.34 7.47 -6.52
CA ILE A 103 6.97 8.01 -6.38
C ILE A 103 6.59 8.96 -7.53
N THR A 104 7.54 9.43 -8.32
CA THR A 104 7.24 10.23 -9.52
C THR A 104 6.76 9.38 -10.69
N SER A 105 6.91 8.05 -10.61
CA SER A 105 6.39 7.11 -11.62
C SER A 105 4.88 7.07 -11.72
N GLY A 106 4.17 7.64 -10.74
CA GLY A 106 2.71 7.78 -10.75
C GLY A 106 2.15 8.45 -12.02
N ILE A 107 2.93 9.27 -12.71
CA ILE A 107 2.55 9.90 -13.98
C ILE A 107 2.25 8.86 -15.08
N LEU A 108 2.83 7.67 -15.03
CA LEU A 108 2.57 6.59 -16.00
C LEU A 108 1.10 6.16 -16.02
N ARG A 109 0.35 6.41 -14.94
CA ARG A 109 -1.09 6.16 -14.87
C ARG A 109 -1.92 7.00 -15.84
N LYS A 110 -1.35 8.04 -16.44
CA LYS A 110 -2.00 8.77 -17.55
C LYS A 110 -2.16 7.90 -18.80
N LEU A 111 -1.29 6.91 -18.98
CA LEU A 111 -1.29 6.02 -20.14
C LEU A 111 -1.78 4.61 -19.79
N TRP A 112 -1.46 4.12 -18.58
CA TRP A 112 -1.82 2.79 -18.15
C TRP A 112 -3.16 2.78 -17.42
N ASN A 113 -4.12 2.02 -17.96
CA ASN A 113 -5.39 1.74 -17.31
C ASN A 113 -5.52 0.24 -17.02
N PHE A 114 -5.44 -0.14 -15.74
CA PHE A 114 -5.50 -1.53 -15.27
C PHE A 114 -6.91 -1.94 -14.82
N SER A 115 -7.96 -1.45 -15.47
CA SER A 115 -9.36 -1.80 -15.19
C SER A 115 -9.84 -3.07 -15.91
N GLY A 116 -8.94 -3.98 -16.28
CA GLY A 116 -9.25 -5.27 -16.92
C GLY A 116 -9.32 -5.23 -18.45
N ASN A 117 -10.01 -4.26 -19.03
CA ASN A 117 -10.16 -4.09 -20.49
C ASN A 117 -9.24 -3.01 -21.08
N GLY A 118 -8.22 -2.61 -20.33
CA GLY A 118 -7.26 -1.60 -20.78
C GLY A 118 -6.34 -2.12 -21.89
N GLU A 119 -5.93 -1.24 -22.80
CA GLU A 119 -4.90 -1.53 -23.78
C GLU A 119 -3.54 -1.06 -23.29
N ALA A 120 -2.47 -1.77 -23.68
CA ALA A 120 -1.11 -1.32 -23.40
C ALA A 120 -0.81 -0.07 -24.25
N PRO A 121 -0.23 0.99 -23.66
CA PRO A 121 0.14 2.19 -24.38
C PRO A 121 1.23 1.93 -25.42
N SER A 122 1.37 2.83 -26.39
CA SER A 122 2.45 2.75 -27.35
C SER A 122 3.81 3.03 -26.68
N ARG A 123 4.88 2.43 -27.21
CA ARG A 123 6.25 2.70 -26.73
C ARG A 123 6.64 4.18 -26.89
N ALA A 124 6.14 4.85 -27.93
CA ALA A 124 6.37 6.27 -28.17
C ALA A 124 5.73 7.12 -27.05
N ALA A 125 4.48 6.89 -26.72
CA ALA A 125 3.80 7.60 -25.63
C ALA A 125 4.47 7.42 -24.27
N ILE A 126 4.95 6.20 -23.96
CA ILE A 126 5.72 5.97 -22.73
C ILE A 126 7.02 6.77 -22.74
N LYS A 127 7.76 6.75 -23.86
CA LYS A 127 9.04 7.47 -24.00
C LYS A 127 8.87 8.97 -23.76
N GLU A 128 7.75 9.56 -24.11
CA GLU A 128 7.42 10.97 -23.85
C GLU A 128 7.24 11.28 -22.36
N LEU A 129 6.80 10.30 -21.55
CA LEU A 129 6.60 10.49 -20.11
C LEU A 129 7.85 10.18 -19.27
N LEU A 130 8.78 9.33 -19.74
CA LEU A 130 9.98 8.96 -18.96
C LEU A 130 10.80 10.15 -18.47
N PRO A 131 10.98 11.27 -19.23
CA PRO A 131 11.68 12.45 -18.72
C PRO A 131 11.08 13.10 -17.48
N PHE A 132 9.80 12.81 -17.16
CA PHE A 132 9.07 13.31 -15.99
C PHE A 132 9.10 12.34 -14.80
N ILE A 133 9.97 11.32 -14.85
CA ILE A 133 10.15 10.34 -13.77
C ILE A 133 11.59 10.43 -13.29
N ASP A 134 11.81 11.00 -12.13
CA ASP A 134 13.07 11.05 -11.42
C ASP A 134 12.90 11.86 -10.13
N TRP A 135 12.88 11.21 -8.98
CA TRP A 135 12.77 11.87 -7.68
C TRP A 135 13.84 12.96 -7.47
N LYS A 136 15.04 12.79 -8.04
CA LYS A 136 16.14 13.77 -7.93
C LYS A 136 15.83 15.14 -8.54
N LYS A 137 14.82 15.24 -9.38
CA LYS A 137 14.36 16.51 -9.97
C LYS A 137 13.39 17.26 -9.05
N VAL A 138 12.84 16.58 -8.05
CA VAL A 138 11.93 17.18 -7.06
C VAL A 138 12.76 17.95 -6.04
N SER A 139 12.42 19.22 -5.82
CA SER A 139 13.02 19.98 -4.72
C SER A 139 12.33 19.59 -3.41
N TRP A 140 13.08 19.02 -2.49
CA TRP A 140 12.62 18.62 -1.16
C TRP A 140 13.66 18.96 -0.11
N ASP A 141 13.31 19.78 0.88
CA ASP A 141 14.22 20.28 1.94
C ASP A 141 13.88 19.75 3.34
N GLY A 142 12.95 18.76 3.43
CA GLY A 142 12.45 18.21 4.70
C GLY A 142 11.20 18.92 5.23
N LYS A 143 10.78 20.04 4.61
CA LYS A 143 9.62 20.84 5.03
C LYS A 143 8.79 21.34 3.86
N THR A 144 9.43 21.68 2.77
CA THR A 144 8.79 22.24 1.56
C THR A 144 9.13 21.38 0.36
N ILE A 145 8.10 20.99 -0.40
CA ILE A 145 8.23 20.26 -1.65
C ILE A 145 7.86 21.14 -2.84
N GLN A 146 8.64 21.05 -3.91
CA GLN A 146 8.28 21.61 -5.21
C GLN A 146 8.54 20.58 -6.30
N VAL A 147 7.48 20.25 -7.04
CA VAL A 147 7.52 19.29 -8.14
C VAL A 147 7.61 20.06 -9.46
N PRO A 148 8.55 19.76 -10.36
CA PRO A 148 8.67 20.42 -11.66
C PRO A 148 7.43 20.28 -12.54
N VAL A 149 7.25 21.22 -13.47
CA VAL A 149 6.14 21.21 -14.45
C VAL A 149 6.10 19.87 -15.18
N GLY A 150 4.92 19.27 -15.25
CA GLY A 150 4.69 18.01 -15.94
C GLY A 150 4.96 16.76 -15.09
N MET A 151 5.70 16.85 -13.97
CA MET A 151 5.90 15.76 -13.04
C MET A 151 4.73 15.61 -12.06
N GLN A 152 4.60 14.44 -11.47
CA GLN A 152 3.60 14.12 -10.44
C GLN A 152 4.23 13.23 -9.38
N VAL A 153 3.78 13.34 -8.13
CA VAL A 153 4.09 12.39 -7.05
C VAL A 153 2.84 11.57 -6.71
N ASP A 154 3.04 10.32 -6.35
CA ASP A 154 1.96 9.39 -6.01
C ASP A 154 2.38 8.45 -4.87
N PHE A 155 1.64 8.46 -3.78
CA PHE A 155 1.87 7.57 -2.65
C PHE A 155 1.20 6.19 -2.79
N GLY A 156 0.59 5.91 -3.95
CA GLY A 156 -0.12 4.64 -4.21
C GLY A 156 0.72 3.37 -4.08
N GLY A 157 2.06 3.48 -4.09
CA GLY A 157 2.97 2.36 -3.91
C GLY A 157 3.23 1.97 -2.44
N PHE A 158 2.74 2.75 -1.46
CA PHE A 158 2.90 2.46 -0.03
C PHE A 158 1.82 3.08 0.88
N GLY A 159 0.87 3.81 0.29
CA GLY A 159 -0.13 4.56 1.06
C GLY A 159 -1.08 3.68 1.87
N LYS A 160 -1.41 2.48 1.40
CA LYS A 160 -2.25 1.53 2.13
C LYS A 160 -1.51 0.93 3.31
N GLU A 161 -0.29 0.51 3.10
CA GLU A 161 0.60 -0.07 4.11
C GLU A 161 0.86 0.94 5.24
N TYR A 162 1.09 2.20 4.89
CA TYR A 162 1.18 3.28 5.87
C TYR A 162 -0.13 3.44 6.65
N ALA A 163 -1.27 3.40 5.99
CA ALA A 163 -2.57 3.53 6.64
C ALA A 163 -2.86 2.37 7.60
N VAL A 164 -2.43 1.14 7.28
CA VAL A 164 -2.50 -0.02 8.18
C VAL A 164 -1.70 0.23 9.45
N ASP A 165 -0.44 0.68 9.31
CA ASP A 165 0.43 0.96 10.46
C ASP A 165 -0.12 2.08 11.34
N GLN A 166 -0.65 3.17 10.74
CA GLN A 166 -1.22 4.30 11.49
C GLN A 166 -2.53 3.90 12.21
N ALA A 167 -3.42 3.19 11.52
CA ALA A 167 -4.67 2.73 12.11
C ALA A 167 -4.41 1.79 13.30
N LEU A 168 -3.44 0.88 13.18
CA LEU A 168 -3.08 -0.03 14.27
C LEU A 168 -2.44 0.72 15.45
N ALA A 169 -1.61 1.74 15.19
CA ALA A 169 -1.01 2.56 16.24
C ALA A 169 -2.08 3.30 17.07
N LEU A 170 -3.07 3.90 16.40
CA LEU A 170 -4.20 4.55 17.09
C LEU A 170 -5.03 3.56 17.92
N CYS A 171 -5.20 2.33 17.44
CA CYS A 171 -5.88 1.30 18.21
C CYS A 171 -5.12 0.92 19.49
N HIS A 172 -3.80 0.88 19.42
CA HIS A 172 -2.96 0.54 20.57
C HIS A 172 -3.07 1.56 21.72
N GLU A 173 -3.32 2.83 21.40
CA GLU A 173 -3.52 3.90 22.40
C GLU A 173 -4.87 3.81 23.11
N MET A 174 -5.87 3.13 22.53
CA MET A 174 -7.26 3.14 23.03
C MET A 174 -7.82 1.79 23.51
N SER A 175 -7.11 0.69 23.21
CA SER A 175 -7.57 -0.66 23.56
C SER A 175 -6.42 -1.64 23.73
N ASP A 176 -6.51 -2.49 24.75
CA ASP A 176 -5.62 -3.63 24.98
C ASP A 176 -6.08 -4.92 24.26
N ALA A 177 -7.16 -4.85 23.48
CA ALA A 177 -7.65 -5.99 22.73
C ALA A 177 -6.64 -6.44 21.66
N PRO A 178 -6.56 -7.75 21.35
CA PRO A 178 -5.97 -8.21 20.12
C PRO A 178 -6.74 -7.67 18.92
N ILE A 179 -6.04 -6.96 18.04
CA ILE A 179 -6.60 -6.31 16.86
C ILE A 179 -5.75 -6.68 15.64
N LEU A 180 -6.43 -7.04 14.56
CA LEU A 180 -5.83 -7.20 13.23
C LEU A 180 -6.54 -6.25 12.26
N VAL A 181 -5.76 -5.39 11.61
CA VAL A 181 -6.22 -4.47 10.55
C VAL A 181 -5.80 -5.04 9.20
N ASN A 182 -6.71 -5.05 8.23
CA ASN A 182 -6.46 -5.53 6.87
C ASN A 182 -7.06 -4.56 5.85
N PHE A 183 -6.22 -3.94 5.03
CA PHE A 183 -6.61 -3.05 3.93
C PHE A 183 -6.24 -3.67 2.59
N GLY A 184 -7.17 -4.49 2.06
CA GLY A 184 -7.01 -5.08 0.73
C GLY A 184 -5.86 -6.08 0.60
N GLY A 185 -5.51 -6.78 1.69
CA GLY A 185 -4.42 -7.77 1.73
C GLY A 185 -3.13 -7.29 2.42
N ASP A 186 -2.98 -5.98 2.62
CA ASP A 186 -1.94 -5.43 3.48
C ASP A 186 -2.48 -5.39 4.91
N LEU A 187 -1.81 -6.03 5.85
CA LEU A 187 -2.35 -6.23 7.19
C LEU A 187 -1.30 -6.13 8.29
N ALA A 188 -1.76 -5.77 9.48
CA ALA A 188 -0.95 -5.79 10.68
C ALA A 188 -1.77 -6.17 11.92
N ALA A 189 -1.10 -6.82 12.89
CA ALA A 189 -1.66 -7.18 14.17
C ALA A 189 -0.82 -6.62 15.31
N ASN A 190 -1.48 -6.12 16.36
CA ASN A 190 -0.81 -5.55 17.53
C ASN A 190 -0.32 -6.61 18.51
N ARG A 191 -0.95 -7.78 18.54
CA ARG A 191 -0.62 -8.93 19.39
C ARG A 191 -1.37 -10.18 18.94
N LYS A 192 -0.97 -11.33 19.47
CA LYS A 192 -1.62 -12.62 19.22
C LYS A 192 -3.07 -12.63 19.70
N PRO A 193 -3.98 -13.36 19.05
CA PRO A 193 -5.36 -13.52 19.48
C PRO A 193 -5.45 -14.27 20.81
N ARG A 194 -6.54 -14.04 21.59
CA ARG A 194 -6.79 -14.72 22.88
C ARG A 194 -7.25 -16.16 22.68
N SER A 195 -8.04 -16.41 21.65
CA SER A 195 -8.75 -17.68 21.39
C SER A 195 -7.92 -18.71 20.64
N ARG A 196 -6.76 -18.33 20.09
CA ARG A 196 -5.88 -19.17 19.28
C ARG A 196 -4.43 -18.70 19.38
N PRO A 197 -3.42 -19.55 19.10
CA PRO A 197 -2.00 -19.20 19.27
C PRO A 197 -1.56 -18.02 18.41
N GLN A 198 -2.12 -17.90 17.20
CA GLN A 198 -1.70 -16.95 16.16
C GLN A 198 -2.86 -16.59 15.25
N TRP A 199 -2.79 -15.43 14.60
CA TRP A 199 -3.63 -15.10 13.45
C TRP A 199 -3.23 -15.99 12.28
N GLN A 200 -4.22 -16.61 11.63
CA GLN A 200 -3.99 -17.43 10.44
C GLN A 200 -4.32 -16.60 9.20
N ILE A 201 -3.30 -16.22 8.46
CA ILE A 201 -3.42 -15.35 7.29
C ILE A 201 -3.29 -16.19 6.03
N GLY A 202 -4.37 -16.29 5.27
CA GLY A 202 -4.34 -16.92 3.95
C GLY A 202 -3.60 -16.03 2.95
N ILE A 203 -2.61 -16.60 2.28
CA ILE A 203 -1.92 -15.94 1.16
C ILE A 203 -2.43 -16.58 -0.12
N GLN A 204 -2.91 -15.75 -1.05
CA GLN A 204 -3.41 -16.24 -2.34
C GLN A 204 -2.31 -17.01 -3.07
N GLY A 205 -2.63 -18.22 -3.55
CA GLY A 205 -1.67 -19.10 -4.22
C GLY A 205 -0.76 -19.91 -3.29
N ALA A 206 -0.73 -19.62 -1.98
CA ALA A 206 0.07 -20.37 -1.03
C ALA A 206 -0.68 -21.66 -0.57
N PRO A 207 0.03 -22.78 -0.39
CA PRO A 207 -0.59 -24.03 0.10
C PRO A 207 -0.92 -24.01 1.59
N ALA A 208 -0.38 -23.06 2.35
CA ALA A 208 -0.54 -22.92 3.79
C ALA A 208 -0.78 -21.49 4.21
N ASN A 209 -1.40 -21.33 5.40
CA ASN A 209 -1.59 -20.03 6.01
C ASN A 209 -0.27 -19.53 6.64
N PHE A 210 -0.09 -18.22 6.60
CA PHE A 210 0.95 -17.54 7.36
C PHE A 210 0.47 -17.33 8.80
N ALA A 211 1.30 -17.72 9.76
CA ALA A 211 0.98 -17.56 11.18
C ALA A 211 1.60 -16.27 11.70
N LEU A 212 0.75 -15.35 12.22
CA LEU A 212 1.17 -14.04 12.72
C LEU A 212 0.75 -13.87 14.18
N GLU A 213 1.69 -13.59 15.08
CA GLU A 213 1.37 -13.18 16.46
C GLU A 213 1.20 -11.68 16.56
N GLU A 214 2.22 -10.95 16.12
CA GLU A 214 2.25 -9.48 15.98
C GLU A 214 3.11 -9.10 14.78
N GLY A 215 3.04 -7.85 14.33
CA GLY A 215 3.73 -7.37 13.15
C GLY A 215 2.79 -7.27 11.94
N ALA A 216 3.35 -7.36 10.74
CA ALA A 216 2.62 -7.08 9.52
C ALA A 216 2.98 -8.04 8.38
N ILE A 217 2.06 -8.16 7.44
CA ILE A 217 2.26 -8.80 6.14
C ILE A 217 1.74 -7.85 5.06
N ALA A 218 2.55 -7.60 4.06
CA ALA A 218 2.12 -6.90 2.86
C ALA A 218 2.38 -7.73 1.61
N THR A 219 1.50 -7.57 0.63
CA THR A 219 1.57 -8.34 -0.61
C THR A 219 1.55 -7.41 -1.82
N SER A 220 2.61 -7.45 -2.60
CA SER A 220 2.66 -6.84 -3.93
C SER A 220 2.45 -7.90 -5.00
N GLY A 221 1.57 -7.63 -5.98
CA GLY A 221 1.28 -8.60 -7.03
C GLY A 221 0.27 -8.13 -8.04
N ASP A 222 -0.01 -8.97 -9.03
CA ASP A 222 -0.87 -8.63 -10.17
C ASP A 222 -2.20 -9.38 -10.18
N ALA A 223 -2.60 -10.01 -9.06
CA ALA A 223 -3.81 -10.81 -8.99
C ALA A 223 -5.08 -10.03 -9.36
N ASN A 224 -5.17 -8.78 -8.88
CA ASN A 224 -6.39 -7.96 -8.99
C ASN A 224 -6.26 -6.78 -9.96
N ARG A 225 -5.04 -6.41 -10.39
CA ARG A 225 -4.79 -5.23 -11.25
C ARG A 225 -3.80 -5.57 -12.34
N PHE A 226 -4.32 -5.93 -13.49
CA PHE A 226 -3.55 -6.26 -14.69
C PHE A 226 -4.34 -5.94 -15.96
N ILE A 227 -3.68 -5.99 -17.10
CA ILE A 227 -4.31 -6.03 -18.41
C ILE A 227 -3.81 -7.24 -19.21
N MET A 228 -4.63 -7.72 -20.12
CA MET A 228 -4.22 -8.73 -21.10
C MET A 228 -3.78 -8.06 -22.39
N HIS A 229 -2.52 -8.24 -22.79
CA HIS A 229 -1.98 -7.68 -24.01
C HIS A 229 -1.27 -8.75 -24.84
N ARG A 230 -1.80 -9.05 -26.03
CA ARG A 230 -1.24 -10.08 -26.94
C ARG A 230 -1.03 -11.44 -26.26
N GLY A 231 -2.01 -11.86 -25.47
CA GLY A 231 -1.99 -13.13 -24.73
C GLY A 231 -1.07 -13.15 -23.49
N LYS A 232 -0.48 -12.03 -23.11
CA LYS A 232 0.35 -11.90 -21.91
C LYS A 232 -0.34 -11.02 -20.87
N LYS A 233 -0.24 -11.43 -19.61
CA LYS A 233 -0.67 -10.66 -18.45
C LYS A 233 0.39 -9.57 -18.16
N LEU A 234 -0.03 -8.32 -18.11
CA LEU A 234 0.80 -7.17 -17.77
C LEU A 234 0.37 -6.61 -16.42
N SER A 235 1.26 -6.66 -15.44
CA SER A 235 1.08 -6.17 -14.08
C SER A 235 0.92 -4.65 -14.02
N HIS A 236 0.25 -4.17 -13.00
CA HIS A 236 0.16 -2.75 -12.68
C HIS A 236 1.42 -2.18 -12.00
N ILE A 237 2.37 -3.03 -11.60
CA ILE A 237 3.65 -2.62 -11.03
C ILE A 237 4.60 -2.33 -12.18
N LEU A 238 4.90 -1.06 -12.38
CA LEU A 238 5.68 -0.55 -13.49
C LEU A 238 7.11 -0.24 -13.04
N ASN A 239 8.08 -0.60 -13.88
CA ASN A 239 9.46 -0.17 -13.68
C ASN A 239 9.58 1.31 -14.07
N PRO A 240 10.01 2.21 -13.17
CA PRO A 240 10.12 3.65 -13.41
C PRO A 240 11.01 4.02 -14.59
N ARG A 241 12.05 3.23 -14.86
CA ARG A 241 13.03 3.50 -15.91
C ARG A 241 12.52 3.16 -17.31
N THR A 242 11.66 2.14 -17.40
CA THR A 242 11.15 1.67 -18.70
C THR A 242 9.72 2.10 -18.97
N GLY A 243 8.96 2.43 -17.92
CA GLY A 243 7.53 2.69 -17.96
C GLY A 243 6.68 1.45 -18.26
N TRP A 244 7.27 0.25 -18.23
CA TRP A 244 6.61 -1.02 -18.51
C TRP A 244 6.63 -1.93 -17.29
N PRO A 245 5.70 -2.91 -17.20
CA PRO A 245 5.78 -4.01 -16.25
C PRO A 245 7.11 -4.76 -16.38
N VAL A 246 7.62 -5.24 -15.24
CA VAL A 246 8.89 -5.98 -15.24
C VAL A 246 8.70 -7.35 -15.88
N SER A 247 9.63 -7.70 -16.78
CA SER A 247 9.63 -9.01 -17.41
C SER A 247 10.05 -10.11 -16.41
N GLN A 248 9.36 -11.24 -16.45
CA GLN A 248 9.63 -12.39 -15.57
C GLN A 248 9.52 -12.03 -14.05
N ALA A 249 8.70 -11.05 -13.73
CA ALA A 249 8.35 -10.77 -12.33
C ALA A 249 7.49 -11.91 -11.76
N PRO A 250 7.56 -12.17 -10.46
CA PRO A 250 6.57 -12.98 -9.77
C PRO A 250 5.13 -12.46 -9.97
N CYS A 251 4.15 -13.35 -9.92
CA CYS A 251 2.73 -12.98 -9.89
C CYS A 251 2.39 -12.26 -8.59
N SER A 252 2.96 -12.72 -7.48
CA SER A 252 2.86 -12.03 -6.19
C SER A 252 4.07 -12.31 -5.29
N VAL A 253 4.34 -11.36 -4.39
CA VAL A 253 5.32 -11.46 -3.30
C VAL A 253 4.65 -10.97 -2.02
N SER A 254 4.59 -11.83 -1.01
CA SER A 254 4.18 -11.48 0.35
C SER A 254 5.39 -11.44 1.26
N VAL A 255 5.48 -10.42 2.11
CA VAL A 255 6.60 -10.21 3.04
C VAL A 255 6.05 -9.97 4.44
N GLY A 256 6.62 -10.67 5.43
CA GLY A 256 6.35 -10.47 6.86
C GLY A 256 7.44 -9.61 7.51
N MET A 257 7.03 -8.52 8.18
CA MET A 257 7.92 -7.59 8.90
C MET A 257 7.22 -6.98 10.12
N PRO A 258 7.96 -6.27 11.01
CA PRO A 258 7.33 -5.57 12.14
C PRO A 258 6.38 -4.44 11.71
N LYS A 259 6.59 -3.83 10.54
CA LYS A 259 5.78 -2.73 9.99
C LYS A 259 5.30 -3.04 8.58
N CYS A 260 4.03 -2.75 8.31
CA CYS A 260 3.38 -2.99 7.03
C CYS A 260 4.04 -2.16 5.91
N LEU A 261 4.36 -0.91 6.20
CA LEU A 261 5.05 0.00 5.27
C LEU A 261 6.39 -0.58 4.76
N GLN A 262 7.17 -1.18 5.66
CA GLN A 262 8.44 -1.80 5.29
C GLN A 262 8.23 -3.09 4.50
N ALA A 263 7.28 -3.92 4.93
CA ALA A 263 6.92 -5.16 4.23
C ALA A 263 6.50 -4.88 2.77
N GLY A 264 5.64 -3.88 2.56
CA GLY A 264 5.17 -3.49 1.23
C GLY A 264 6.27 -2.95 0.32
N LEU A 265 7.20 -2.16 0.89
CA LEU A 265 8.36 -1.70 0.13
C LEU A 265 9.22 -2.88 -0.36
N ILE A 266 9.59 -3.80 0.53
CA ILE A 266 10.40 -4.97 0.17
C ILE A 266 9.66 -5.87 -0.84
N ALA A 267 8.36 -6.11 -0.65
CA ALA A 267 7.55 -6.88 -1.60
C ALA A 267 7.53 -6.24 -2.99
N THR A 268 7.36 -4.90 -3.07
CA THR A 268 7.37 -4.17 -4.33
C THR A 268 8.74 -4.18 -4.99
N LEU A 269 9.81 -3.97 -4.21
CA LEU A 269 11.18 -4.06 -4.72
C LEU A 269 11.50 -5.44 -5.27
N ALA A 270 11.03 -6.51 -4.60
CA ALA A 270 11.20 -7.88 -5.09
C ALA A 270 10.52 -8.09 -6.46
N ILE A 271 9.28 -7.62 -6.65
CA ILE A 271 8.61 -7.64 -7.96
C ILE A 271 9.45 -6.91 -9.02
N LEU A 272 10.03 -5.76 -8.67
CA LEU A 272 10.85 -4.97 -9.59
C LEU A 272 12.19 -5.64 -9.95
N GLN A 273 12.69 -6.60 -9.15
CA GLN A 273 13.85 -7.43 -9.49
C GLN A 273 13.56 -8.50 -10.56
N GLY A 274 12.29 -8.75 -10.91
CA GLY A 274 11.90 -9.73 -11.93
C GLY A 274 12.35 -11.15 -11.56
N LYS A 275 13.13 -11.78 -12.45
CA LYS A 275 13.66 -13.14 -12.22
C LYS A 275 14.61 -13.28 -11.01
N LYS A 276 15.09 -12.17 -10.45
CA LYS A 276 16.02 -12.16 -9.30
C LYS A 276 15.29 -11.92 -7.97
N ALA A 277 13.96 -11.94 -7.96
CA ALA A 277 13.15 -11.60 -6.78
C ALA A 277 13.50 -12.44 -5.56
N GLU A 278 13.62 -13.77 -5.72
CA GLU A 278 13.92 -14.68 -4.60
C GLU A 278 15.31 -14.40 -4.01
N GLY A 279 16.34 -14.29 -4.87
CA GLY A 279 17.68 -13.97 -4.41
C GLY A 279 17.77 -12.59 -3.72
N PHE A 280 16.97 -11.62 -4.17
CA PHE A 280 16.85 -10.34 -3.46
C PHE A 280 16.23 -10.53 -2.08
N LEU A 281 15.12 -11.27 -1.97
CA LEU A 281 14.43 -11.51 -0.69
C LEU A 281 15.31 -12.28 0.32
N GLU A 282 16.08 -13.26 -0.14
CA GLU A 282 17.05 -13.97 0.67
C GLU A 282 18.09 -13.03 1.29
N THR A 283 18.57 -12.02 0.55
CA THR A 283 19.52 -11.04 1.08
C THR A 283 18.90 -10.06 2.08
N GLN A 284 17.57 -9.94 2.14
CA GLN A 284 16.88 -9.10 3.12
C GLN A 284 16.62 -9.81 4.45
N GLU A 285 16.84 -11.12 4.53
CA GLU A 285 16.61 -11.96 5.73
C GLU A 285 15.18 -11.82 6.31
N VAL A 286 14.18 -11.66 5.43
CA VAL A 286 12.76 -11.49 5.80
C VAL A 286 11.97 -12.75 5.52
N THR A 287 10.92 -12.98 6.32
CA THR A 287 9.95 -14.03 6.02
C THR A 287 9.17 -13.62 4.76
N HIS A 288 9.15 -14.49 3.76
CA HIS A 288 8.51 -14.17 2.49
C HIS A 288 7.88 -15.37 1.81
N TRP A 289 6.99 -15.09 0.89
CA TRP A 289 6.36 -16.02 -0.04
C TRP A 289 6.36 -15.43 -1.45
N VAL A 290 6.74 -16.24 -2.44
CA VAL A 290 6.78 -15.85 -3.86
C VAL A 290 5.91 -16.80 -4.67
N GLU A 291 4.99 -16.26 -5.48
CA GLU A 291 4.20 -16.97 -6.48
C GLU A 291 4.63 -16.53 -7.89
N ARG A 292 4.81 -17.52 -8.80
CA ARG A 292 5.22 -17.24 -10.20
C ARG A 292 4.17 -17.66 -11.21
#